data_787364c4efdf0d1bcab30c8defe9bb13
#
_entry.id   787364c4efdf0d1bcab30c8defe9bb13
#
_cell.length_a   1.000
_cell.length_b   1.000
_cell.length_c   1.000
_cell.angle_alpha   90.00
_cell.angle_beta   90.00
_cell.angle_gamma   90.00
#
_symmetry.space_group_name_H-M   'P 1'
#
loop_
_entity.id
_entity.type
_entity.pdbx_description
1 polymer ?
#
loop_
_entity_poly.entity_id
_entity_poly.type
_entity_poly.pdbx_seq_one_letter_code
_entity_poly.pdbx_strand_id
1 'polypeptide(L)'
;RAVVEDPPSSAAPPEPAKPLFASDEVIHLTIQGPVDVLARGGPDSRNVVPGTIGVNGSQDVLPIQLALRGITRRERDVCQFPPLRVVFTAPPPAGSLFAGQHKLKLVTHCRAAEAFQNYLRLEYATYKLYNQLTPMSFRARLVQVDYVTAAGSPIISRIGFFLEPIDDVARRNGMREAKVGERIPVAQLS
;
A
#
# COMPACT_ATOMS: atom_id res chain seq x y z
N ARG A 1 -1.35 48.93 -21.26
CA ARG A 1 -0.28 47.93 -21.10
C ARG A 1 -0.97 46.60 -21.08
N ALA A 2 -0.81 45.81 -22.16
CA ALA A 2 -1.28 44.45 -22.22
C ALA A 2 -0.39 43.60 -21.29
N VAL A 3 -1.01 42.90 -20.35
CA VAL A 3 -0.34 41.86 -19.56
C VAL A 3 -0.26 40.66 -20.51
N VAL A 4 0.94 40.29 -20.91
CA VAL A 4 1.21 39.01 -21.58
C VAL A 4 1.21 37.97 -20.47
N GLU A 5 0.18 37.14 -20.43
CA GLU A 5 0.18 35.94 -19.62
C GLU A 5 1.20 34.97 -20.23
N ASP A 6 2.21 34.59 -19.45
CA ASP A 6 3.10 33.51 -19.83
C ASP A 6 2.26 32.24 -20.03
N PRO A 7 2.53 31.45 -21.10
CA PRO A 7 1.84 30.18 -21.28
C PRO A 7 2.12 29.26 -20.08
N PRO A 8 1.13 28.45 -19.68
CA PRO A 8 1.31 27.54 -18.53
C PRO A 8 2.54 26.68 -18.77
N SER A 9 3.45 26.72 -17.82
CA SER A 9 4.67 25.91 -17.82
C SER A 9 4.31 24.47 -18.18
N SER A 10 4.92 23.95 -19.25
CA SER A 10 4.77 22.56 -19.69
C SER A 10 4.94 21.65 -18.49
N ALA A 11 3.86 21.02 -18.05
CA ALA A 11 3.91 20.04 -16.96
C ALA A 11 4.94 18.96 -17.34
N ALA A 12 5.90 18.73 -16.45
CA ALA A 12 6.88 17.67 -16.65
C ALA A 12 6.14 16.34 -16.90
N PRO A 13 6.64 15.47 -17.79
CA PRO A 13 6.00 14.19 -18.06
C PRO A 13 5.80 13.43 -16.74
N PRO A 14 4.67 12.73 -16.58
CA PRO A 14 4.37 12.03 -15.34
C PRO A 14 5.46 11.01 -15.01
N GLU A 15 5.91 11.02 -13.75
CA GLU A 15 6.94 10.11 -13.26
C GLU A 15 6.51 8.65 -13.52
N PRO A 16 7.39 7.79 -14.08
CA PRO A 16 7.05 6.41 -14.37
C PRO A 16 6.63 5.65 -13.10
N ALA A 17 5.79 4.65 -13.26
CA ALA A 17 5.37 3.83 -12.14
C ALA A 17 6.58 3.10 -11.53
N LYS A 18 6.68 3.09 -10.20
CA LYS A 18 7.63 2.22 -9.50
C LYS A 18 7.35 0.75 -9.87
N PRO A 19 8.36 -0.13 -9.88
CA PRO A 19 8.22 -1.52 -10.36
C PRO A 19 7.01 -2.27 -9.78
N LEU A 20 6.72 -2.10 -8.49
CA LEU A 20 5.57 -2.71 -7.83
C LEU A 20 4.24 -2.37 -8.51
N PHE A 21 4.08 -1.18 -9.07
CA PHE A 21 2.83 -0.70 -9.67
C PHE A 21 2.90 -0.58 -11.20
N ALA A 22 3.95 -1.12 -11.83
CA ALA A 22 4.15 -1.05 -13.27
C ALA A 22 3.39 -2.13 -14.07
N SER A 23 2.84 -3.14 -13.40
CA SER A 23 2.07 -4.25 -14.01
C SER A 23 0.86 -4.58 -13.14
N ASP A 24 -0.12 -5.27 -13.73
CA ASP A 24 -1.34 -5.74 -13.05
C ASP A 24 -1.32 -7.25 -12.74
N GLU A 25 -0.25 -7.95 -13.11
CA GLU A 25 -0.10 -9.38 -12.79
C GLU A 25 -0.12 -9.59 -11.28
N VAL A 26 -0.81 -10.64 -10.84
CA VAL A 26 -0.87 -11.02 -9.43
C VAL A 26 0.52 -11.44 -8.96
N ILE A 27 0.98 -10.84 -7.87
CA ILE A 27 2.25 -11.21 -7.25
C ILE A 27 1.98 -12.25 -6.17
N HIS A 28 2.77 -13.32 -6.15
CA HIS A 28 2.80 -14.27 -5.04
C HIS A 28 3.97 -13.93 -4.13
N LEU A 29 3.70 -13.68 -2.85
CA LEU A 29 4.72 -13.30 -1.87
C LEU A 29 4.48 -13.94 -0.52
N THR A 30 5.55 -14.05 0.25
CA THR A 30 5.53 -14.51 1.63
C THR A 30 5.85 -13.34 2.57
N ILE A 31 5.02 -13.17 3.61
CA ILE A 31 5.31 -12.29 4.74
C ILE A 31 5.55 -13.18 5.96
N GLN A 32 6.79 -13.17 6.47
CA GLN A 32 7.18 -13.90 7.67
C GLN A 32 7.36 -12.94 8.83
N GLY A 33 6.79 -13.29 9.98
CA GLY A 33 6.87 -12.50 11.21
C GLY A 33 5.77 -12.87 12.21
N PRO A 34 5.68 -12.23 13.36
CA PRO A 34 4.64 -12.49 14.36
C PRO A 34 3.31 -11.80 13.99
N VAL A 35 2.83 -12.07 12.76
CA VAL A 35 1.66 -11.40 12.16
C VAL A 35 0.37 -11.77 12.89
N ASP A 36 0.27 -13.01 13.36
CA ASP A 36 -0.85 -13.50 14.17
C ASP A 36 -0.93 -12.81 15.54
N VAL A 37 0.23 -12.55 16.16
CA VAL A 37 0.33 -11.78 17.42
C VAL A 37 -0.06 -10.33 17.16
N LEU A 38 0.45 -9.75 16.09
CA LEU A 38 0.13 -8.38 15.69
C LEU A 38 -1.37 -8.22 15.42
N ALA A 39 -1.99 -9.15 14.71
CA ALA A 39 -3.42 -9.12 14.38
C ALA A 39 -4.32 -9.16 15.62
N ARG A 40 -3.85 -9.74 16.74
CA ARG A 40 -4.56 -9.77 18.03
C ARG A 40 -4.44 -8.45 18.82
N GLY A 41 -3.64 -7.50 18.39
CA GLY A 41 -3.25 -6.31 19.16
C GLY A 41 -4.35 -5.29 19.45
N GLY A 42 -5.52 -5.36 18.82
CA GLY A 42 -6.65 -4.46 19.06
C GLY A 42 -6.44 -3.01 18.56
N PRO A 43 -7.45 -2.12 18.73
CA PRO A 43 -7.48 -0.79 18.12
C PRO A 43 -6.40 0.16 18.64
N ASP A 44 -6.03 0.05 19.91
CA ASP A 44 -5.04 0.93 20.55
C ASP A 44 -3.60 0.45 20.39
N SER A 45 -3.39 -0.73 19.80
CA SER A 45 -2.06 -1.29 19.61
C SER A 45 -1.23 -0.37 18.71
N ARG A 46 -0.09 0.06 19.22
CA ARG A 46 0.94 0.79 18.46
C ARG A 46 2.16 -0.11 18.18
N ASN A 47 1.99 -1.40 18.35
CA ASN A 47 3.06 -2.37 18.16
C ASN A 47 3.60 -2.33 16.73
N VAL A 48 4.91 -2.30 16.66
CA VAL A 48 5.68 -2.50 15.43
C VAL A 48 6.51 -3.75 15.64
N VAL A 49 6.40 -4.70 14.75
CA VAL A 49 7.10 -5.98 14.86
C VAL A 49 8.02 -6.18 13.65
N PRO A 50 9.19 -6.81 13.84
CA PRO A 50 10.06 -7.15 12.73
C PRO A 50 9.47 -8.32 11.92
N GLY A 51 9.82 -8.35 10.64
CA GLY A 51 9.47 -9.42 9.74
C GLY A 51 10.28 -9.36 8.46
N THR A 52 9.95 -10.22 7.54
CA THR A 52 10.52 -10.23 6.19
C THR A 52 9.42 -10.31 5.15
N ILE A 53 9.72 -9.83 3.95
CA ILE A 53 8.89 -9.98 2.76
C ILE A 53 9.73 -10.52 1.60
N GLY A 54 9.24 -11.55 0.93
CA GLY A 54 9.89 -12.13 -0.23
C GLY A 54 8.88 -12.43 -1.34
N VAL A 55 9.27 -12.24 -2.60
CA VAL A 55 8.47 -12.65 -3.75
C VAL A 55 8.75 -14.13 -4.02
N ASN A 56 7.70 -14.93 -4.14
CA ASN A 56 7.86 -16.38 -4.38
C ASN A 56 8.58 -16.61 -5.71
N GLY A 57 9.61 -17.46 -5.68
CA GLY A 57 10.48 -17.70 -6.83
C GLY A 57 11.68 -16.74 -6.96
N SER A 58 11.75 -15.69 -6.12
CA SER A 58 12.94 -14.84 -5.99
C SER A 58 13.74 -15.25 -4.77
N GLN A 59 15.06 -15.04 -4.81
CA GLN A 59 15.92 -15.21 -3.64
C GLN A 59 15.95 -13.96 -2.72
N ASP A 60 15.36 -12.86 -3.18
CA ASP A 60 15.34 -11.61 -2.44
C ASP A 60 14.32 -11.68 -1.29
N VAL A 61 14.82 -11.75 -0.08
CA VAL A 61 14.04 -11.62 1.15
C VAL A 61 14.44 -10.33 1.84
N LEU A 62 13.51 -9.40 1.93
CA LEU A 62 13.78 -8.05 2.43
C LEU A 62 13.30 -7.90 3.88
N PRO A 63 14.11 -7.32 4.77
CA PRO A 63 13.71 -7.05 6.14
C PRO A 63 12.72 -5.88 6.18
N ILE A 64 11.64 -6.07 6.95
CA ILE A 64 10.56 -5.11 7.11
C ILE A 64 10.16 -4.94 8.57
N GLN A 65 9.42 -3.87 8.81
CA GLN A 65 8.62 -3.69 10.02
C GLN A 65 7.14 -3.73 9.64
N LEU A 66 6.36 -4.41 10.46
CA LEU A 66 4.91 -4.55 10.31
C LEU A 66 4.19 -3.85 11.46
N ALA A 67 3.13 -3.12 11.13
CA ALA A 67 2.24 -2.52 12.12
C ALA A 67 0.79 -2.58 11.62
N LEU A 68 -0.17 -2.62 12.54
CA LEU A 68 -1.59 -2.47 12.19
C LEU A 68 -1.86 -1.07 11.66
N ARG A 69 -2.78 -0.98 10.70
CA ARG A 69 -3.27 0.30 10.19
C ARG A 69 -4.79 0.32 10.07
N GLY A 70 -5.31 1.52 9.86
CA GLY A 70 -6.74 1.81 9.86
C GLY A 70 -7.20 2.30 11.23
N ILE A 71 -8.47 2.66 11.32
CA ILE A 71 -9.15 3.05 12.55
C ILE A 71 -10.14 1.93 12.89
N THR A 72 -11.28 1.91 12.27
CA THR A 72 -12.36 0.94 12.49
C THR A 72 -11.93 -0.51 12.20
N ARG A 73 -11.12 -0.74 11.15
CA ARG A 73 -10.62 -2.10 10.81
C ARG A 73 -9.61 -2.67 11.82
N ARG A 74 -9.26 -1.97 12.88
CA ARG A 74 -8.46 -2.47 13.99
C ARG A 74 -9.31 -3.05 15.12
N GLU A 75 -10.60 -2.79 15.11
CA GLU A 75 -11.58 -3.38 16.02
C GLU A 75 -11.81 -4.84 15.62
N ARG A 76 -11.67 -5.77 16.57
CA ARG A 76 -11.67 -7.21 16.30
C ARG A 76 -13.03 -7.75 15.86
N ASP A 77 -14.10 -7.15 16.30
CA ASP A 77 -15.47 -7.41 15.86
C ASP A 77 -15.72 -6.98 14.42
N VAL A 78 -14.98 -5.99 13.92
CA VAL A 78 -15.01 -5.58 12.53
C VAL A 78 -14.06 -6.42 11.68
N CYS A 79 -12.79 -6.59 12.12
CA CYS A 79 -11.76 -7.20 11.30
C CYS A 79 -10.78 -8.04 12.16
N GLN A 80 -10.73 -9.33 11.92
CA GLN A 80 -9.85 -10.26 12.66
C GLN A 80 -8.41 -10.25 12.16
N PHE A 81 -8.21 -9.82 10.91
CA PHE A 81 -6.91 -9.65 10.28
C PHE A 81 -6.81 -8.26 9.65
N PRO A 82 -6.49 -7.24 10.46
CA PRO A 82 -6.50 -5.84 10.02
C PRO A 82 -5.49 -5.54 8.91
N PRO A 83 -5.71 -4.48 8.12
CA PRO A 83 -4.73 -4.00 7.16
C PRO A 83 -3.38 -3.69 7.82
N LEU A 84 -2.31 -3.91 7.07
CA LEU A 84 -0.94 -3.77 7.55
C LEU A 84 -0.25 -2.56 6.92
N ARG A 85 0.60 -1.92 7.71
CA ARG A 85 1.66 -1.04 7.23
C ARG A 85 2.93 -1.86 7.16
N VAL A 86 3.53 -1.90 5.98
CA VAL A 86 4.84 -2.52 5.72
C VAL A 86 5.85 -1.40 5.55
N VAL A 87 6.92 -1.40 6.32
CA VAL A 87 8.01 -0.42 6.23
C VAL A 87 9.31 -1.18 5.99
N PHE A 88 10.01 -0.85 4.93
CA PHE A 88 11.32 -1.43 4.65
C PHE A 88 12.36 -0.82 5.59
N THR A 89 13.18 -1.67 6.23
CA THR A 89 14.20 -1.22 7.19
C THR A 89 15.47 -0.72 6.50
N ALA A 90 15.64 -1.07 5.23
CA ALA A 90 16.67 -0.56 4.33
C ALA A 90 16.06 -0.33 2.94
N PRO A 91 16.62 0.56 2.11
CA PRO A 91 16.15 0.73 0.74
C PRO A 91 16.19 -0.60 -0.02
N PRO A 92 15.07 -1.04 -0.62
CA PRO A 92 15.06 -2.23 -1.47
C PRO A 92 16.04 -2.08 -2.65
N PRO A 93 16.70 -3.17 -3.09
CA PRO A 93 17.62 -3.15 -4.23
C PRO A 93 16.97 -2.56 -5.49
N ALA A 94 17.75 -1.84 -6.30
CA ALA A 94 17.24 -1.15 -7.50
C ALA A 94 16.59 -2.10 -8.53
N GLY A 95 17.05 -3.35 -8.61
CA GLY A 95 16.48 -4.38 -9.49
C GLY A 95 15.30 -5.16 -8.90
N SER A 96 14.92 -4.89 -7.63
CA SER A 96 13.84 -5.62 -6.99
C SER A 96 12.46 -5.06 -7.37
N LEU A 97 11.42 -5.90 -7.21
CA LEU A 97 10.03 -5.47 -7.36
C LEU A 97 9.67 -4.30 -6.45
N PHE A 98 10.31 -4.21 -5.28
CA PHE A 98 10.07 -3.17 -4.28
C PHE A 98 10.99 -1.95 -4.43
N ALA A 99 11.76 -1.84 -5.52
CA ALA A 99 12.66 -0.71 -5.76
C ALA A 99 11.92 0.63 -5.59
N GLY A 100 12.53 1.57 -4.89
CA GLY A 100 11.99 2.89 -4.61
C GLY A 100 10.85 2.93 -3.58
N GLN A 101 10.45 1.79 -2.99
CA GLN A 101 9.47 1.76 -1.91
C GLN A 101 10.18 1.98 -0.56
N HIS A 102 9.53 2.78 0.30
CA HIS A 102 9.95 2.95 1.70
C HIS A 102 8.89 2.38 2.65
N LYS A 103 7.64 2.69 2.39
CA LYS A 103 6.48 2.24 3.15
C LYS A 103 5.36 1.84 2.20
N LEU A 104 4.61 0.81 2.54
CA LEU A 104 3.45 0.33 1.77
C LEU A 104 2.24 0.13 2.68
N LYS A 105 1.09 0.26 2.09
CA LYS A 105 -0.20 -0.09 2.70
C LYS A 105 -0.65 -1.40 2.09
N LEU A 106 -0.73 -2.47 2.90
CA LEU A 106 -1.29 -3.75 2.50
C LEU A 106 -2.73 -3.86 3.01
N VAL A 107 -3.68 -3.88 2.09
CA VAL A 107 -5.08 -4.20 2.39
C VAL A 107 -5.20 -5.72 2.46
N THR A 108 -5.73 -6.21 3.59
CA THR A 108 -5.81 -7.63 3.91
C THR A 108 -7.24 -8.15 3.78
N HIS A 109 -7.40 -9.46 3.84
CA HIS A 109 -8.70 -10.15 3.73
C HIS A 109 -9.69 -9.88 4.88
N CYS A 110 -9.29 -9.21 5.94
CA CYS A 110 -10.09 -8.82 7.10
C CYS A 110 -10.65 -10.00 7.91
N ARG A 111 -11.39 -10.92 7.30
CA ARG A 111 -11.94 -12.14 7.93
C ARG A 111 -11.68 -13.37 7.07
N ALA A 112 -11.69 -14.54 7.68
CA ALA A 112 -11.35 -15.81 7.02
C ALA A 112 -12.39 -16.27 5.99
N ALA A 113 -13.67 -15.87 6.12
CA ALA A 113 -14.73 -16.30 5.24
C ALA A 113 -14.49 -15.83 3.78
N GLU A 114 -14.81 -16.68 2.81
CA GLU A 114 -14.56 -16.43 1.37
C GLU A 114 -15.26 -15.16 0.86
N ALA A 115 -16.41 -14.80 1.39
CA ALA A 115 -17.08 -13.56 1.07
C ALA A 115 -16.19 -12.32 1.24
N PHE A 116 -15.28 -12.32 2.24
CA PHE A 116 -14.35 -11.22 2.46
C PHE A 116 -13.25 -11.14 1.39
N GLN A 117 -12.89 -12.28 0.76
CA GLN A 117 -12.02 -12.28 -0.41
C GLN A 117 -12.70 -11.58 -1.60
N ASN A 118 -14.00 -11.77 -1.77
CA ASN A 118 -14.77 -11.11 -2.83
C ASN A 118 -14.91 -9.61 -2.57
N TYR A 119 -15.16 -9.18 -1.33
CA TYR A 119 -15.17 -7.75 -0.99
C TYR A 119 -13.81 -7.09 -1.26
N LEU A 120 -12.71 -7.79 -0.96
CA LEU A 120 -11.38 -7.30 -1.25
C LEU A 120 -11.13 -7.15 -2.76
N ARG A 121 -11.58 -8.13 -3.57
CA ARG A 121 -11.50 -8.06 -5.05
C ARG A 121 -12.29 -6.87 -5.59
N LEU A 122 -13.49 -6.62 -5.05
CA LEU A 122 -14.32 -5.47 -5.42
C LEU A 122 -13.67 -4.15 -5.03
N GLU A 123 -13.11 -4.06 -3.83
CA GLU A 123 -12.35 -2.87 -3.39
C GLU A 123 -11.16 -2.62 -4.33
N TYR A 124 -10.38 -3.66 -4.67
CA TYR A 124 -9.30 -3.56 -5.64
C TYR A 124 -9.79 -3.10 -7.02
N ALA A 125 -10.88 -3.69 -7.53
CA ALA A 125 -11.46 -3.33 -8.83
C ALA A 125 -11.90 -1.86 -8.86
N THR A 126 -12.39 -1.32 -7.76
CA THR A 126 -12.72 0.11 -7.63
C THR A 126 -11.50 0.99 -7.84
N TYR A 127 -10.34 0.66 -7.25
CA TYR A 127 -9.10 1.39 -7.51
C TYR A 127 -8.69 1.31 -8.98
N LYS A 128 -8.80 0.13 -9.61
CA LYS A 128 -8.47 -0.04 -11.03
C LYS A 128 -9.40 0.76 -11.95
N LEU A 129 -10.69 0.79 -11.64
CA LEU A 129 -11.64 1.63 -12.37
C LEU A 129 -11.29 3.12 -12.23
N TYR A 130 -10.95 3.57 -11.01
CA TYR A 130 -10.55 4.96 -10.77
C TYR A 130 -9.28 5.34 -11.53
N ASN A 131 -8.33 4.39 -11.68
CA ASN A 131 -7.12 4.61 -12.48
C ASN A 131 -7.41 4.87 -13.97
N GLN A 132 -8.57 4.42 -14.51
CA GLN A 132 -9.00 4.72 -15.87
C GLN A 132 -9.62 6.12 -16.00
N LEU A 133 -10.13 6.67 -14.89
CA LEU A 133 -10.85 7.95 -14.90
C LEU A 133 -9.91 9.14 -14.64
N THR A 134 -8.88 8.95 -13.83
CA THR A 134 -7.99 10.04 -13.44
C THR A 134 -6.60 9.55 -13.01
N PRO A 135 -5.53 10.26 -13.39
CA PRO A 135 -4.19 10.00 -12.86
C PRO A 135 -4.07 10.33 -11.35
N MET A 136 -4.99 11.15 -10.80
CA MET A 136 -5.03 11.53 -9.39
C MET A 136 -5.65 10.43 -8.51
N SER A 137 -5.37 9.19 -8.81
CA SER A 137 -5.90 8.02 -8.11
C SER A 137 -4.76 7.14 -7.62
N PHE A 138 -4.99 6.39 -6.55
CA PHE A 138 -4.00 5.44 -6.05
C PHE A 138 -3.81 4.28 -7.03
N ARG A 139 -2.58 3.97 -7.41
CA ARG A 139 -2.27 2.69 -8.04
C ARG A 139 -2.41 1.58 -7.01
N ALA A 140 -2.92 0.44 -7.45
CA ALA A 140 -3.08 -0.74 -6.62
C ALA A 140 -2.47 -1.96 -7.32
N ARG A 141 -1.88 -2.89 -6.53
CA ARG A 141 -1.34 -4.14 -7.04
C ARG A 141 -1.88 -5.32 -6.26
N LEU A 142 -2.57 -6.23 -6.94
CA LEU A 142 -3.11 -7.45 -6.33
C LEU A 142 -1.98 -8.41 -5.98
N VAL A 143 -2.10 -9.04 -4.81
CA VAL A 143 -1.09 -9.98 -4.32
C VAL A 143 -1.77 -11.20 -3.68
N GLN A 144 -1.18 -12.38 -3.87
CA GLN A 144 -1.42 -13.55 -3.04
C GLN A 144 -0.36 -13.56 -1.95
N VAL A 145 -0.78 -13.57 -0.69
CA VAL A 145 0.13 -13.49 0.45
C VAL A 145 0.07 -14.77 1.26
N ASP A 146 1.20 -15.41 1.40
CA ASP A 146 1.44 -16.49 2.35
C ASP A 146 1.96 -15.87 3.65
N TYR A 147 1.13 -15.87 4.68
CA TYR A 147 1.53 -15.40 6.01
C TYR A 147 2.14 -16.55 6.79
N VAL A 148 3.33 -16.29 7.34
CA VAL A 148 4.13 -17.29 8.05
C VAL A 148 4.55 -16.72 9.40
N THR A 149 4.54 -17.54 10.45
CA THR A 149 5.01 -17.14 11.77
C THR A 149 6.50 -16.79 11.74
N ALA A 150 7.00 -16.14 12.79
CA ALA A 150 8.43 -15.88 12.93
C ALA A 150 9.28 -17.18 12.91
N ALA A 151 8.70 -18.31 13.33
CA ALA A 151 9.34 -19.63 13.32
C ALA A 151 9.23 -20.37 11.97
N GLY A 152 8.57 -19.78 10.96
CA GLY A 152 8.42 -20.39 9.62
C GLY A 152 7.17 -21.27 9.45
N SER A 153 6.28 -21.35 10.45
CA SER A 153 5.05 -22.14 10.32
C SER A 153 3.97 -21.36 9.56
N PRO A 154 3.23 -21.98 8.63
CA PRO A 154 2.18 -21.30 7.88
C PRO A 154 1.03 -20.87 8.79
N ILE A 155 0.52 -19.65 8.58
CA ILE A 155 -0.65 -19.11 9.27
C ILE A 155 -1.87 -19.21 8.35
N ILE A 156 -1.81 -18.54 7.21
CA ILE A 156 -2.89 -18.48 6.22
C ILE A 156 -2.36 -17.95 4.89
N SER A 157 -2.97 -18.38 3.79
CA SER A 157 -2.71 -17.83 2.44
C SER A 157 -3.95 -17.11 1.94
N ARG A 158 -3.85 -15.82 1.61
CA ARG A 158 -4.99 -15.00 1.21
C ARG A 158 -4.59 -13.92 0.21
N ILE A 159 -5.56 -13.51 -0.61
CA ILE A 159 -5.35 -12.34 -1.45
C ILE A 159 -5.36 -11.07 -0.60
N GLY A 160 -4.59 -10.10 -1.04
CA GLY A 160 -4.52 -8.75 -0.57
C GLY A 160 -4.18 -7.82 -1.73
N PHE A 161 -4.01 -6.54 -1.46
CA PHE A 161 -3.43 -5.63 -2.44
C PHE A 161 -2.60 -4.54 -1.78
N PHE A 162 -1.52 -4.15 -2.43
CA PHE A 162 -0.77 -2.96 -2.06
C PHE A 162 -1.43 -1.72 -2.64
N LEU A 163 -1.40 -0.64 -1.86
CA LEU A 163 -1.76 0.70 -2.31
C LEU A 163 -0.52 1.59 -2.38
N GLU A 164 -0.46 2.38 -3.44
CA GLU A 164 0.53 3.42 -3.62
C GLU A 164 0.52 4.40 -2.43
N PRO A 165 1.68 4.83 -1.93
CA PRO A 165 1.76 5.90 -0.94
C PRO A 165 1.18 7.22 -1.49
N ILE A 166 0.49 7.99 -0.64
CA ILE A 166 -0.12 9.26 -1.05
C ILE A 166 0.91 10.28 -1.53
N ASP A 167 2.10 10.27 -0.92
CA ASP A 167 3.24 11.11 -1.29
C ASP A 167 3.68 10.83 -2.74
N ASP A 168 3.60 9.56 -3.20
CA ASP A 168 3.91 9.17 -4.57
C ASP A 168 2.82 9.63 -5.54
N VAL A 169 1.55 9.50 -5.13
CA VAL A 169 0.42 10.04 -5.92
C VAL A 169 0.55 11.55 -6.09
N ALA A 170 0.83 12.26 -5.00
CA ALA A 170 0.99 13.73 -5.03
C ALA A 170 2.16 14.11 -5.95
N ARG A 171 3.35 13.51 -5.73
CA ARG A 171 4.57 13.84 -6.49
C ARG A 171 4.41 13.64 -8.00
N ARG A 172 3.86 12.48 -8.44
CA ARG A 172 3.68 12.20 -9.88
C ARG A 172 2.62 13.06 -10.56
N ASN A 173 1.81 13.77 -9.78
CA ASN A 173 0.83 14.74 -10.27
C ASN A 173 1.27 16.20 -10.04
N GLY A 174 2.54 16.44 -9.70
CA GLY A 174 3.06 17.79 -9.45
C GLY A 174 2.51 18.45 -8.17
N MET A 175 2.03 17.64 -7.22
CA MET A 175 1.39 18.09 -5.98
C MET A 175 2.21 17.70 -4.74
N ARG A 176 1.76 18.17 -3.58
CA ARG A 176 2.22 17.71 -2.28
C ARG A 176 1.05 17.20 -1.43
N GLU A 177 1.32 16.28 -0.53
CA GLU A 177 0.35 15.85 0.47
C GLU A 177 0.07 17.02 1.44
N ALA A 178 -1.21 17.40 1.61
CA ALA A 178 -1.62 18.34 2.64
C ALA A 178 -1.61 17.66 4.02
N LYS A 179 -1.05 18.33 5.02
CA LYS A 179 -1.06 17.83 6.40
C LYS A 179 -2.42 18.03 7.04
N VAL A 180 -2.84 17.10 7.89
CA VAL A 180 -4.06 17.24 8.69
C VAL A 180 -3.99 18.53 9.50
N GLY A 181 -5.03 19.36 9.42
CA GLY A 181 -5.09 20.68 10.07
C GLY A 181 -4.50 21.84 9.25
N GLU A 182 -3.87 21.57 8.11
CA GLU A 182 -3.43 22.62 7.18
C GLU A 182 -4.66 23.29 6.56
N ARG A 183 -4.77 24.62 6.69
CA ARG A 183 -5.80 25.41 6.02
C ARG A 183 -5.33 25.72 4.61
N ILE A 184 -6.03 25.21 3.62
CA ILE A 184 -5.77 25.50 2.22
C ILE A 184 -6.82 26.52 1.76
N PRO A 185 -6.42 27.71 1.26
CA PRO A 185 -7.37 28.67 0.67
C PRO A 185 -8.14 28.02 -0.47
N VAL A 186 -9.46 28.33 -0.56
CA VAL A 186 -10.33 27.77 -1.60
C VAL A 186 -9.78 28.05 -3.01
N ALA A 187 -9.18 29.20 -3.24
CA ALA A 187 -8.56 29.56 -4.51
C ALA A 187 -7.36 28.68 -4.93
N GLN A 188 -6.85 27.82 -4.02
CA GLN A 188 -5.77 26.86 -4.32
C GLN A 188 -6.31 25.41 -4.50
N LEU A 189 -7.62 25.24 -4.49
CA LEU A 189 -8.29 23.94 -4.67
C LEU A 189 -8.77 23.72 -6.12
N SER A 190 -8.58 24.69 -6.98
CA SER A 190 -8.95 24.65 -8.41
C SER A 190 -7.85 24.06 -9.27
#